data_896d8aa32e7970e64697d249ac8cca31
#
_entry.id   896d8aa32e7970e64697d249ac8cca31
#
_cell.length_a   1.000
_cell.length_b   1.000
_cell.length_c   1.000
_cell.angle_alpha   90.00
_cell.angle_beta   90.00
_cell.angle_gamma   90.00
#
_symmetry.space_group_name_H-M   'P 1'
#
loop_
_entity.id
_entity.type
_entity.pdbx_description
1 polymer ?
#
loop_
_entity_poly.entity_id
_entity_poly.type
_entity_poly.pdbx_seq_one_letter_code
_entity_poly.pdbx_strand_id
1 'polypeptide(L)'
;MQRKAYVPGVVALLAALLAGCTGGSDEGGSTDNSNPGEAGTATAAAQPGKYATLPEACGVVSRSTLDSLLPGIKQLADEAQRDTAYSGEATQTFDTDRKVGCRWKVESTDATDHLLVDFERVVSYDNAVSDDNQAEALFAQKVTAADLPAPTASTPTGAATGSPSASPSTSPSTTTSPSVGASSPASPSASSTVPSAELQPRLLEDLGDEAFIDDALSSSGSTAKQRTVTVAFRTSNVMVTIQYEEQPATVGTVPDSEEMQDKARKLAAQLADSLAG
;
A
#
# COMPACT_ATOMS: atom_id res chain seq x y z
N MET A 1 -33.24 38.10 -24.03
CA MET A 1 -32.45 38.58 -25.18
C MET A 1 -31.56 37.46 -25.66
N GLN A 2 -31.87 36.92 -26.82
CA GLN A 2 -31.19 35.82 -27.48
C GLN A 2 -29.86 36.28 -28.07
N ARG A 3 -28.81 35.48 -27.98
CA ARG A 3 -27.74 35.47 -29.00
C ARG A 3 -27.37 34.03 -29.33
N LYS A 4 -27.86 33.61 -30.49
CA LYS A 4 -27.40 32.44 -31.22
C LYS A 4 -26.04 32.77 -31.83
N ALA A 5 -25.04 31.89 -31.68
CA ALA A 5 -23.84 31.90 -32.50
C ALA A 5 -23.71 30.52 -33.17
N TYR A 6 -23.81 30.56 -34.49
CA TYR A 6 -23.58 29.45 -35.43
C TYR A 6 -22.09 29.15 -35.55
N VAL A 7 -21.72 27.89 -35.58
CA VAL A 7 -20.46 27.43 -36.18
C VAL A 7 -20.78 26.29 -37.15
N PRO A 8 -20.80 26.56 -38.45
CA PRO A 8 -20.71 25.49 -39.46
C PRO A 8 -19.28 25.41 -39.98
N GLY A 9 -18.67 24.25 -40.00
CA GLY A 9 -17.48 24.07 -40.81
C GLY A 9 -16.39 23.11 -40.32
N VAL A 10 -16.68 21.87 -40.03
CA VAL A 10 -15.67 20.79 -40.01
C VAL A 10 -16.31 19.45 -40.39
N VAL A 11 -16.88 19.33 -41.55
CA VAL A 11 -17.42 18.05 -42.10
C VAL A 11 -16.92 17.82 -43.54
N ALA A 12 -15.73 18.22 -43.88
CA ALA A 12 -15.26 18.07 -45.25
C ALA A 12 -13.81 17.59 -45.38
N LEU A 13 -13.29 16.70 -44.52
CA LEU A 13 -11.91 16.20 -44.69
C LEU A 13 -11.68 14.73 -44.30
N LEU A 14 -12.70 13.86 -44.36
CA LEU A 14 -12.56 12.42 -44.04
C LEU A 14 -13.02 11.47 -45.16
N ALA A 15 -12.97 11.89 -46.40
CA ALA A 15 -13.43 11.09 -47.53
C ALA A 15 -12.36 10.82 -48.62
N ALA A 16 -11.07 10.79 -48.30
CA ALA A 16 -10.02 10.65 -49.32
C ALA A 16 -8.94 9.57 -49.06
N LEU A 17 -9.21 8.54 -48.28
CA LEU A 17 -8.19 7.47 -48.04
C LEU A 17 -8.71 6.03 -48.27
N LEU A 18 -9.71 5.82 -49.07
CA LEU A 18 -10.26 4.49 -49.39
C LEU A 18 -10.28 4.21 -50.90
N ALA A 19 -9.18 4.51 -51.63
CA ALA A 19 -9.08 4.14 -53.02
C ALA A 19 -7.64 3.69 -53.33
N GLY A 20 -7.38 2.40 -53.22
CA GLY A 20 -6.09 1.89 -53.64
C GLY A 20 -5.82 0.44 -53.34
N CYS A 21 -6.62 -0.51 -53.79
CA CYS A 21 -6.21 -1.91 -54.01
C CYS A 21 -7.29 -2.66 -54.84
N THR A 22 -7.35 -2.38 -56.14
CA THR A 22 -7.88 -3.33 -57.12
C THR A 22 -7.15 -3.08 -58.43
N GLY A 23 -6.50 -4.06 -58.96
CA GLY A 23 -5.92 -3.98 -60.33
C GLY A 23 -4.89 -5.06 -60.51
N GLY A 24 -5.25 -6.11 -61.10
CA GLY A 24 -5.05 -6.40 -62.50
C GLY A 24 -3.83 -7.27 -62.75
N SER A 25 -4.12 -8.51 -63.10
CA SER A 25 -3.20 -9.44 -63.79
C SER A 25 -2.71 -8.81 -65.10
N ASP A 26 -1.38 -8.83 -65.32
CA ASP A 26 -0.86 -9.13 -66.66
C ASP A 26 0.60 -9.58 -66.60
N GLU A 27 0.92 -10.48 -67.52
CA GLU A 27 2.16 -11.24 -67.68
C GLU A 27 3.38 -10.37 -68.07
N GLY A 28 4.55 -10.80 -67.61
CA GLY A 28 5.79 -10.32 -68.20
C GLY A 28 7.00 -10.49 -67.27
N GLY A 29 7.78 -11.53 -67.48
CA GLY A 29 8.92 -11.95 -66.67
C GLY A 29 9.99 -10.89 -66.43
N SER A 30 10.48 -10.92 -65.26
CA SER A 30 11.88 -10.58 -64.96
C SER A 30 12.21 -11.21 -63.60
N THR A 31 13.15 -12.09 -63.59
CA THR A 31 13.81 -12.66 -62.41
C THR A 31 14.47 -11.55 -61.62
N ASP A 32 13.79 -11.05 -60.61
CA ASP A 32 14.44 -10.27 -59.58
C ASP A 32 14.43 -11.10 -58.30
N ASN A 33 15.59 -11.62 -57.96
CA ASN A 33 15.88 -12.31 -56.71
C ASN A 33 15.91 -11.29 -55.59
N SER A 34 14.77 -10.65 -55.30
CA SER A 34 14.56 -9.97 -54.07
C SER A 34 14.21 -11.05 -53.03
N ASN A 35 15.28 -11.58 -52.38
CA ASN A 35 15.13 -12.35 -51.15
C ASN A 35 14.25 -11.51 -50.20
N PRO A 36 13.04 -11.96 -49.81
CA PRO A 36 12.33 -11.29 -48.75
C PRO A 36 13.25 -11.34 -47.54
N GLY A 37 13.76 -10.17 -47.14
CA GLY A 37 14.60 -10.05 -45.98
C GLY A 37 13.96 -10.87 -44.84
N GLU A 38 14.79 -11.60 -44.12
CA GLU A 38 14.38 -12.38 -42.95
C GLU A 38 13.32 -11.60 -42.22
N ALA A 39 12.12 -12.15 -42.21
CA ALA A 39 11.09 -11.69 -41.32
C ALA A 39 11.70 -11.81 -39.91
N GLY A 40 12.15 -10.69 -39.39
CA GLY A 40 12.74 -10.66 -38.07
C GLY A 40 11.77 -11.40 -37.13
N THR A 41 12.29 -12.37 -36.43
CA THR A 41 11.51 -13.17 -35.47
C THR A 41 10.79 -12.16 -34.58
N ALA A 42 9.48 -12.00 -34.73
CA ALA A 42 8.71 -11.12 -33.89
C ALA A 42 8.98 -11.57 -32.45
N THR A 43 9.53 -10.69 -31.65
CA THR A 43 9.73 -10.96 -30.22
C THR A 43 8.39 -11.36 -29.65
N ALA A 44 8.32 -12.53 -29.04
CA ALA A 44 7.08 -12.98 -28.39
C ALA A 44 6.65 -11.89 -27.39
N ALA A 45 5.38 -11.52 -27.46
CA ALA A 45 4.84 -10.56 -26.51
C ALA A 45 4.99 -11.10 -25.08
N ALA A 46 5.30 -10.22 -24.15
CA ALA A 46 5.37 -10.56 -22.73
C ALA A 46 4.00 -11.08 -22.22
N GLN A 47 4.04 -11.90 -21.20
CA GLN A 47 2.81 -12.55 -20.71
C GLN A 47 1.90 -11.53 -20.00
N PRO A 48 0.57 -11.65 -20.18
CA PRO A 48 -0.38 -10.90 -19.37
C PRO A 48 -0.31 -11.34 -17.91
N GLY A 49 -0.68 -10.48 -16.98
CA GLY A 49 -0.71 -10.79 -15.56
C GLY A 49 -1.78 -11.83 -15.20
N LYS A 50 -1.63 -12.43 -14.03
CA LYS A 50 -2.52 -13.48 -13.50
C LYS A 50 -3.97 -13.00 -13.38
N TYR A 51 -4.17 -11.75 -12.98
CA TYR A 51 -5.50 -11.19 -12.71
C TYR A 51 -6.00 -10.38 -13.89
N ALA A 52 -7.13 -10.79 -14.44
CA ALA A 52 -7.82 -10.08 -15.51
C ALA A 52 -8.91 -9.12 -14.99
N THR A 53 -9.43 -9.38 -13.78
CA THR A 53 -10.50 -8.62 -13.12
C THR A 53 -10.13 -8.34 -11.68
N LEU A 54 -10.75 -7.33 -11.09
CA LEU A 54 -10.63 -6.98 -9.68
C LEU A 54 -11.87 -7.46 -8.89
N PRO A 55 -11.72 -7.76 -7.59
CA PRO A 55 -12.85 -8.08 -6.72
C PRO A 55 -13.73 -6.83 -6.48
N GLU A 56 -14.95 -7.03 -6.01
CA GLU A 56 -15.81 -5.94 -5.57
C GLU A 56 -15.32 -5.44 -4.19
N ALA A 57 -14.76 -4.22 -4.13
CA ALA A 57 -14.01 -3.74 -2.98
C ALA A 57 -14.87 -3.58 -1.71
N CYS A 58 -16.14 -3.20 -1.82
CA CYS A 58 -17.01 -3.04 -0.67
C CYS A 58 -17.51 -4.37 -0.10
N GLY A 59 -17.59 -5.43 -0.93
CA GLY A 59 -18.06 -6.75 -0.51
C GLY A 59 -16.97 -7.69 -0.01
N VAL A 60 -15.69 -7.37 -0.26
CA VAL A 60 -14.58 -8.27 0.09
C VAL A 60 -14.26 -8.28 1.58
N VAL A 61 -14.61 -7.21 2.31
CA VAL A 61 -14.38 -7.10 3.76
C VAL A 61 -15.60 -7.62 4.51
N SER A 62 -15.41 -8.67 5.31
CA SER A 62 -16.52 -9.27 6.08
C SER A 62 -17.03 -8.31 7.17
N ARG A 63 -18.32 -8.44 7.55
CA ARG A 63 -18.89 -7.67 8.66
C ARG A 63 -18.13 -7.88 9.97
N SER A 64 -17.66 -9.09 10.25
CA SER A 64 -16.87 -9.37 11.46
C SER A 64 -15.51 -8.67 11.46
N THR A 65 -14.90 -8.51 10.28
CA THR A 65 -13.67 -7.75 10.13
C THR A 65 -13.93 -6.25 10.30
N LEU A 66 -15.02 -5.73 9.70
CA LEU A 66 -15.45 -4.34 9.90
C LEU A 66 -15.76 -4.06 11.38
N ASP A 67 -16.40 -4.98 12.10
CA ASP A 67 -16.63 -4.87 13.53
C ASP A 67 -15.36 -4.75 14.38
N SER A 68 -14.29 -5.36 13.92
CA SER A 68 -12.98 -5.29 14.60
C SER A 68 -12.24 -3.98 14.30
N LEU A 69 -12.32 -3.52 13.07
CA LEU A 69 -11.64 -2.29 12.61
C LEU A 69 -12.43 -1.03 12.96
N LEU A 70 -13.77 -1.10 12.91
CA LEU A 70 -14.69 0.02 13.06
C LEU A 70 -15.69 -0.29 14.19
N PRO A 71 -15.24 -0.39 15.46
CA PRO A 71 -16.10 -0.83 16.56
C PRO A 71 -17.31 0.07 16.80
N GLY A 72 -17.25 1.32 16.36
CA GLY A 72 -18.35 2.27 16.41
C GLY A 72 -19.59 1.82 15.63
N ILE A 73 -19.49 0.92 14.64
CA ILE A 73 -20.66 0.39 13.92
C ILE A 73 -21.66 -0.25 14.90
N LYS A 74 -21.16 -1.00 15.88
CA LYS A 74 -22.00 -1.66 16.90
C LYS A 74 -22.69 -0.69 17.85
N GLN A 75 -22.19 0.53 17.96
CA GLN A 75 -22.77 1.58 18.82
C GLN A 75 -23.93 2.32 18.14
N LEU A 76 -24.09 2.17 16.81
CA LEU A 76 -25.21 2.75 16.08
C LEU A 76 -26.52 2.09 16.50
N ALA A 77 -27.46 2.86 17.01
CA ALA A 77 -28.72 2.35 17.51
C ALA A 77 -29.67 1.90 16.39
N ASP A 78 -29.63 2.59 15.25
CA ASP A 78 -30.49 2.35 14.10
C ASP A 78 -29.92 1.26 13.20
N GLU A 79 -30.74 0.25 12.85
CA GLU A 79 -30.32 -0.89 12.05
C GLU A 79 -29.98 -0.47 10.60
N ALA A 80 -30.75 0.45 10.01
CA ALA A 80 -30.50 0.92 8.64
C ALA A 80 -29.19 1.71 8.58
N GLN A 81 -28.86 2.47 9.63
CA GLN A 81 -27.56 3.15 9.74
C GLN A 81 -26.41 2.16 9.86
N ARG A 82 -26.57 1.07 10.62
CA ARG A 82 -25.57 0.00 10.70
C ARG A 82 -25.36 -0.67 9.35
N ASP A 83 -26.44 -1.01 8.66
CA ASP A 83 -26.34 -1.62 7.33
C ASP A 83 -25.66 -0.70 6.32
N THR A 84 -25.94 0.59 6.38
CA THR A 84 -25.23 1.61 5.56
C THR A 84 -23.76 1.67 5.92
N ALA A 85 -23.42 1.65 7.22
CA ALA A 85 -22.04 1.68 7.69
C ALA A 85 -21.26 0.43 7.25
N TYR A 86 -21.88 -0.76 7.26
CA TYR A 86 -21.26 -1.98 6.72
C TYR A 86 -21.08 -1.95 5.20
N SER A 87 -21.99 -1.33 4.48
CA SER A 87 -21.94 -1.30 3.02
C SER A 87 -20.74 -0.49 2.49
N GLY A 88 -20.28 0.51 3.26
CA GLY A 88 -19.23 1.41 2.82
C GLY A 88 -19.64 2.26 1.62
N GLU A 89 -18.69 2.96 1.07
CA GLU A 89 -18.86 3.82 -0.10
C GLU A 89 -17.76 3.52 -1.12
N ALA A 90 -18.16 3.11 -2.32
CA ALA A 90 -17.22 2.85 -3.41
C ALA A 90 -16.45 4.13 -3.76
N THR A 91 -15.13 4.02 -3.93
CA THR A 91 -14.31 5.14 -4.38
C THR A 91 -14.58 5.42 -5.85
N GLN A 92 -14.58 6.71 -6.22
CA GLN A 92 -14.77 7.09 -7.60
C GLN A 92 -13.49 6.81 -8.41
N THR A 93 -13.64 6.15 -9.55
CA THR A 93 -12.56 5.86 -10.48
C THR A 93 -13.04 6.04 -11.91
N PHE A 94 -12.10 6.33 -12.82
CA PHE A 94 -12.39 6.42 -14.24
C PHE A 94 -12.42 5.05 -14.95
N ASP A 95 -11.77 4.04 -14.37
CA ASP A 95 -11.63 2.72 -14.95
C ASP A 95 -11.76 1.65 -13.85
N THR A 96 -12.95 1.10 -13.73
CA THR A 96 -13.27 0.06 -12.74
C THR A 96 -12.62 -1.29 -13.03
N ASP A 97 -12.16 -1.52 -14.26
CA ASP A 97 -11.42 -2.73 -14.60
C ASP A 97 -9.97 -2.69 -14.09
N ARG A 98 -9.47 -1.47 -13.80
CA ARG A 98 -8.11 -1.26 -13.34
C ARG A 98 -7.98 -0.80 -11.90
N LYS A 99 -8.98 -0.11 -11.39
CA LYS A 99 -8.95 0.39 -10.01
C LYS A 99 -10.34 0.36 -9.41
N VAL A 100 -10.44 -0.26 -8.25
CA VAL A 100 -11.64 -0.26 -7.42
C VAL A 100 -11.25 -0.05 -5.97
N GLY A 101 -12.09 0.63 -5.22
CA GLY A 101 -11.85 0.81 -3.80
C GLY A 101 -13.15 1.01 -3.04
N CYS A 102 -13.07 0.84 -1.74
CA CYS A 102 -14.14 1.11 -0.82
C CYS A 102 -13.62 1.85 0.41
N ARG A 103 -14.40 2.79 0.89
CA ARG A 103 -14.11 3.51 2.12
C ARG A 103 -15.26 3.37 3.10
N TRP A 104 -14.90 3.28 4.36
CA TRP A 104 -15.81 3.31 5.48
C TRP A 104 -15.41 4.42 6.44
N LYS A 105 -16.38 5.08 6.99
CA LYS A 105 -16.20 6.08 8.04
C LYS A 105 -17.22 5.85 9.12
N VAL A 106 -16.78 5.78 10.36
CA VAL A 106 -17.66 5.60 11.52
C VAL A 106 -17.24 6.57 12.60
N GLU A 107 -18.22 7.29 13.11
CA GLU A 107 -18.06 8.18 14.26
C GLU A 107 -18.73 7.52 15.49
N SER A 108 -17.98 7.44 16.57
CA SER A 108 -18.46 6.91 17.84
C SER A 108 -18.19 7.89 18.98
N THR A 109 -18.58 7.53 20.20
CA THR A 109 -18.25 8.32 21.40
C THR A 109 -16.76 8.27 21.73
N ASP A 110 -16.05 7.25 21.25
CA ASP A 110 -14.67 6.97 21.62
C ASP A 110 -13.68 7.46 20.57
N ALA A 111 -14.02 7.30 19.29
CA ALA A 111 -13.16 7.67 18.16
C ALA A 111 -13.95 7.91 16.88
N THR A 112 -13.28 8.55 15.92
CA THR A 112 -13.65 8.50 14.50
C THR A 112 -12.69 7.57 13.80
N ASP A 113 -13.23 6.53 13.18
CA ASP A 113 -12.49 5.51 12.47
C ASP A 113 -12.72 5.63 10.96
N HIS A 114 -11.65 5.50 10.19
CA HIS A 114 -11.71 5.42 8.74
C HIS A 114 -10.99 4.16 8.26
N LEU A 115 -11.57 3.50 7.28
CA LEU A 115 -10.94 2.40 6.56
C LEU A 115 -11.06 2.64 5.06
N LEU A 116 -9.97 2.52 4.35
CA LEU A 116 -9.90 2.50 2.89
C LEU A 116 -9.26 1.19 2.45
N VAL A 117 -9.88 0.54 1.47
CA VAL A 117 -9.31 -0.61 0.76
C VAL A 117 -9.36 -0.30 -0.73
N ASP A 118 -8.20 -0.33 -1.36
CA ASP A 118 -8.03 -0.02 -2.78
C ASP A 118 -7.35 -1.21 -3.47
N PHE A 119 -7.86 -1.63 -4.62
CA PHE A 119 -7.27 -2.60 -5.53
C PHE A 119 -6.90 -1.91 -6.82
N GLU A 120 -5.69 -2.13 -7.31
CA GLU A 120 -5.20 -1.60 -8.56
C GLU A 120 -4.59 -2.71 -9.40
N ARG A 121 -5.17 -2.97 -10.58
CA ARG A 121 -4.67 -3.93 -11.55
C ARG A 121 -3.76 -3.21 -12.54
N VAL A 122 -2.53 -3.63 -12.58
CA VAL A 122 -1.53 -3.12 -13.50
C VAL A 122 -1.61 -3.88 -14.83
N VAL A 123 -1.54 -3.14 -15.92
CA VAL A 123 -1.42 -3.65 -17.28
C VAL A 123 -0.31 -2.88 -17.96
N SER A 124 0.66 -3.60 -18.49
CA SER A 124 1.75 -3.01 -19.26
C SER A 124 1.27 -2.59 -20.65
N TYR A 125 1.71 -1.44 -21.10
CA TYR A 125 1.53 -0.97 -22.47
C TYR A 125 2.73 -1.29 -23.38
N ASP A 126 3.81 -1.81 -22.80
CA ASP A 126 4.99 -2.24 -23.51
C ASP A 126 4.92 -3.76 -23.73
N ASN A 127 4.87 -4.18 -24.99
CA ASN A 127 4.82 -5.60 -25.35
C ASN A 127 6.07 -6.39 -24.93
N ALA A 128 7.15 -5.73 -24.55
CA ALA A 128 8.35 -6.37 -24.03
C ALA A 128 8.35 -6.53 -22.50
N VAL A 129 7.42 -5.89 -21.80
CA VAL A 129 7.32 -5.87 -20.34
C VAL A 129 6.02 -6.54 -19.92
N SER A 130 6.09 -7.58 -19.08
CA SER A 130 4.89 -8.24 -18.54
C SER A 130 4.14 -7.33 -17.55
N ASP A 131 2.86 -7.59 -17.37
CA ASP A 131 2.05 -6.89 -16.37
C ASP A 131 2.62 -7.03 -14.97
N ASP A 132 3.19 -8.21 -14.64
CA ASP A 132 3.82 -8.47 -13.34
C ASP A 132 5.09 -7.62 -13.14
N ASN A 133 5.98 -7.55 -14.13
CA ASN A 133 7.17 -6.72 -14.04
C ASN A 133 6.82 -5.23 -13.95
N GLN A 134 5.76 -4.81 -14.66
CA GLN A 134 5.28 -3.44 -14.55
C GLN A 134 4.72 -3.16 -13.16
N ALA A 135 3.98 -4.10 -12.57
CA ALA A 135 3.45 -3.99 -11.21
C ALA A 135 4.56 -3.95 -10.16
N GLU A 136 5.60 -4.79 -10.31
CA GLU A 136 6.80 -4.78 -9.45
C GLU A 136 7.48 -3.40 -9.49
N ALA A 137 7.70 -2.85 -10.69
CA ALA A 137 8.31 -1.53 -10.82
C ALA A 137 7.48 -0.41 -10.19
N LEU A 138 6.14 -0.46 -10.30
CA LEU A 138 5.24 0.51 -9.66
C LEU A 138 5.20 0.32 -8.14
N PHE A 139 5.23 -0.93 -7.66
CA PHE A 139 5.27 -1.20 -6.22
C PHE A 139 6.57 -0.70 -5.59
N ALA A 140 7.72 -0.91 -6.24
CA ALA A 140 9.01 -0.36 -5.80
C ALA A 140 9.00 1.18 -5.70
N GLN A 141 8.29 1.88 -6.61
CA GLN A 141 8.08 3.32 -6.49
C GLN A 141 7.21 3.67 -5.27
N LYS A 142 6.17 2.86 -4.99
CA LYS A 142 5.30 3.05 -3.81
C LYS A 142 6.09 2.85 -2.51
N VAL A 143 6.95 1.84 -2.43
CA VAL A 143 7.88 1.62 -1.29
C VAL A 143 8.82 2.81 -1.11
N THR A 144 9.39 3.30 -2.21
CA THR A 144 10.28 4.48 -2.18
C THR A 144 9.55 5.73 -1.68
N ALA A 145 8.29 5.92 -2.11
CA ALA A 145 7.47 7.06 -1.68
C ALA A 145 7.05 6.99 -0.21
N ALA A 146 6.98 5.77 0.36
CA ALA A 146 6.67 5.56 1.76
C ALA A 146 7.86 5.92 2.69
N ASP A 147 9.06 6.15 2.14
CA ASP A 147 10.25 6.57 2.89
C ASP A 147 10.50 5.77 4.17
N LEU A 148 10.39 4.43 4.03
CA LEU A 148 10.53 3.52 5.17
C LEU A 148 11.92 3.65 5.79
N PRO A 149 12.04 3.65 7.14
CA PRO A 149 13.33 3.64 7.80
C PRO A 149 14.15 2.42 7.39
N ALA A 150 15.46 2.60 7.27
CA ALA A 150 16.35 1.48 7.00
C ALA A 150 16.18 0.42 8.11
N PRO A 151 16.13 -0.89 7.77
CA PRO A 151 15.99 -1.94 8.75
C PRO A 151 17.12 -1.82 9.77
N THR A 152 16.76 -1.59 11.02
CA THR A 152 17.73 -1.65 12.12
C THR A 152 18.16 -3.10 12.21
N ALA A 153 19.43 -3.37 11.84
CA ALA A 153 20.00 -4.69 11.98
C ALA A 153 19.86 -5.11 13.45
N SER A 154 18.99 -6.08 13.71
CA SER A 154 18.95 -6.77 14.98
C SER A 154 20.30 -7.44 15.13
N THR A 155 21.19 -6.89 15.94
CA THR A 155 22.47 -7.55 16.25
C THR A 155 22.09 -8.87 16.91
N PRO A 156 22.37 -10.03 16.29
CA PRO A 156 22.14 -11.29 16.96
C PRO A 156 23.04 -11.26 18.21
N THR A 157 22.44 -11.35 19.37
CA THR A 157 23.17 -11.64 20.61
C THR A 157 23.77 -13.04 20.47
N GLY A 158 24.87 -13.12 19.74
CA GLY A 158 25.67 -14.30 19.60
C GLY A 158 26.29 -14.62 20.92
N ALA A 159 25.91 -15.74 21.47
CA ALA A 159 26.57 -16.37 22.60
C ALA A 159 28.08 -16.44 22.35
N ALA A 160 28.86 -15.66 23.07
CA ALA A 160 30.31 -15.81 23.11
C ALA A 160 30.66 -17.00 23.96
N THR A 161 31.07 -18.10 23.31
CA THR A 161 31.80 -19.18 23.94
C THR A 161 33.25 -19.11 23.49
N GLY A 162 34.18 -18.93 24.44
CA GLY A 162 35.59 -19.06 24.12
C GLY A 162 36.53 -18.14 24.88
N SER A 163 36.84 -18.52 26.12
CA SER A 163 38.05 -18.24 26.90
C SER A 163 39.31 -18.84 26.25
N PRO A 164 40.56 -18.64 26.75
CA PRO A 164 41.08 -17.72 27.75
C PRO A 164 42.52 -17.20 27.47
N SER A 165 43.04 -16.45 28.43
CA SER A 165 44.45 -16.37 28.86
C SER A 165 45.20 -15.07 28.63
N ALA A 166 45.49 -14.35 29.62
CA ALA A 166 46.70 -14.23 30.45
C ALA A 166 46.76 -12.86 31.17
N SER A 167 46.87 -12.96 32.47
CA SER A 167 47.34 -12.00 33.45
C SER A 167 48.83 -11.61 33.22
N PRO A 168 49.49 -10.73 34.01
CA PRO A 168 49.05 -10.05 35.26
C PRO A 168 49.63 -8.65 35.54
N SER A 169 49.23 -8.09 36.69
CA SER A 169 50.01 -7.19 37.59
C SER A 169 49.86 -5.66 37.37
N THR A 170 49.51 -4.84 38.30
CA THR A 170 49.84 -4.63 39.69
C THR A 170 48.92 -3.59 40.32
N SER A 171 48.54 -3.82 41.55
CA SER A 171 48.04 -2.88 42.60
C SER A 171 49.16 -1.90 43.05
N PRO A 172 48.93 -0.90 43.93
CA PRO A 172 47.88 -0.75 44.94
C PRO A 172 47.45 0.70 45.36
N SER A 173 46.36 0.73 46.16
CA SER A 173 46.15 1.60 47.35
C SER A 173 45.91 3.10 47.17
N THR A 174 44.98 3.75 47.78
CA THR A 174 44.41 3.81 49.15
C THR A 174 43.31 4.89 49.21
N THR A 175 42.29 4.66 49.97
CA THR A 175 41.78 5.39 51.11
C THR A 175 40.73 6.48 50.97
N THR A 176 39.63 6.20 51.65
CA THR A 176 38.75 6.99 52.54
C THR A 176 37.46 7.58 51.98
N SER A 177 36.42 7.05 52.56
CA SER A 177 35.05 7.54 52.84
C SER A 177 35.09 8.81 53.74
N PRO A 178 33.95 9.44 54.08
CA PRO A 178 32.59 9.52 53.61
C PRO A 178 32.06 10.98 53.54
N SER A 179 30.91 11.26 52.90
CA SER A 179 29.99 12.25 53.47
C SER A 179 28.66 12.34 52.72
N VAL A 180 27.63 11.97 53.42
CA VAL A 180 26.26 12.50 53.56
C VAL A 180 25.58 13.25 52.42
N GLY A 181 24.48 12.69 51.99
CA GLY A 181 23.14 13.25 51.95
C GLY A 181 22.85 14.48 51.08
N ALA A 182 22.15 14.26 49.99
CA ALA A 182 21.06 15.14 49.58
C ALA A 182 20.11 14.34 48.68
N SER A 183 18.95 14.03 49.21
CA SER A 183 17.83 13.53 48.46
C SER A 183 17.29 14.64 47.54
N SER A 184 17.51 14.54 46.27
CA SER A 184 16.76 15.31 45.26
C SER A 184 15.56 14.50 44.83
N PRO A 185 14.37 15.12 44.73
CA PRO A 185 13.21 14.43 44.25
C PRO A 185 13.41 14.04 42.77
N ALA A 186 13.26 12.77 42.47
CA ALA A 186 13.25 12.25 41.10
C ALA A 186 12.11 12.94 40.32
N SER A 187 12.47 13.77 39.37
CA SER A 187 11.60 14.13 38.28
C SER A 187 11.17 12.83 37.56
N PRO A 188 9.88 12.67 37.25
CA PRO A 188 9.50 11.57 36.39
C PRO A 188 10.17 11.80 35.02
N SER A 189 11.21 11.06 34.73
CA SER A 189 11.69 10.89 33.36
C SER A 189 10.50 10.36 32.56
N ALA A 190 9.99 11.19 31.69
CA ALA A 190 9.17 10.71 30.61
C ALA A 190 10.03 9.67 29.85
N SER A 191 9.80 8.41 30.13
CA SER A 191 10.30 7.33 29.28
C SER A 191 9.70 7.57 27.89
N SER A 192 10.47 8.19 27.01
CA SER A 192 10.24 8.08 25.58
C SER A 192 10.46 6.60 25.25
N THR A 193 9.38 5.83 25.30
CA THR A 193 9.34 4.47 24.80
C THR A 193 9.64 4.59 23.30
N VAL A 194 10.88 4.31 22.91
CA VAL A 194 11.23 4.12 21.51
C VAL A 194 10.34 2.94 21.06
N PRO A 195 9.49 3.13 20.04
CA PRO A 195 8.67 2.03 19.53
C PRO A 195 9.58 0.83 19.27
N SER A 196 9.14 -0.37 19.63
CA SER A 196 9.91 -1.56 19.30
C SER A 196 10.14 -1.59 17.78
N ALA A 197 11.27 -2.13 17.33
CA ALA A 197 11.59 -2.19 15.90
C ALA A 197 10.47 -2.87 15.07
N GLU A 198 9.67 -3.69 15.73
CA GLU A 198 8.52 -4.38 15.14
C GLU A 198 7.31 -3.46 14.86
N LEU A 199 7.24 -2.29 15.50
CA LEU A 199 6.17 -1.32 15.28
C LEU A 199 6.58 -0.16 14.36
N GLN A 200 7.84 -0.12 13.93
CA GLN A 200 8.30 0.88 12.97
C GLN A 200 7.81 0.53 11.55
N PRO A 201 7.65 1.53 10.68
CA PRO A 201 7.43 1.30 9.26
C PRO A 201 8.50 0.37 8.69
N ARG A 202 8.08 -0.65 7.94
CA ARG A 202 8.98 -1.71 7.45
C ARG A 202 8.42 -2.48 6.29
N LEU A 203 9.26 -3.23 5.60
CA LEU A 203 8.82 -4.28 4.67
C LEU A 203 8.22 -5.46 5.45
N LEU A 204 7.26 -6.14 4.83
CA LEU A 204 6.62 -7.37 5.33
C LEU A 204 7.01 -8.51 4.41
N GLU A 205 7.42 -9.66 4.98
CA GLU A 205 7.91 -10.80 4.20
C GLU A 205 6.81 -11.85 3.91
N ASP A 206 5.76 -11.92 4.74
CA ASP A 206 4.76 -12.97 4.70
C ASP A 206 3.42 -12.51 4.09
N LEU A 207 3.44 -11.56 3.17
CA LEU A 207 2.20 -10.99 2.60
C LEU A 207 2.37 -10.72 1.10
N GLY A 208 1.65 -11.49 0.26
CA GLY A 208 1.75 -11.37 -1.19
C GLY A 208 3.17 -11.67 -1.72
N ASP A 209 3.52 -11.08 -2.85
CA ASP A 209 4.87 -11.18 -3.42
C ASP A 209 5.81 -10.14 -2.81
N GLU A 210 5.26 -8.96 -2.48
CA GLU A 210 5.95 -7.83 -1.84
C GLU A 210 4.95 -7.07 -1.00
N ALA A 211 5.37 -6.61 0.18
CA ALA A 211 4.52 -5.82 1.05
C ALA A 211 5.31 -4.87 1.96
N PHE A 212 4.63 -3.82 2.43
CA PHE A 212 5.13 -2.97 3.50
C PHE A 212 4.02 -2.50 4.42
N ILE A 213 4.41 -2.08 5.60
CA ILE A 213 3.57 -1.38 6.55
C ILE A 213 4.20 -0.03 6.90
N ASP A 214 3.39 1.01 6.91
CA ASP A 214 3.72 2.35 7.38
C ASP A 214 2.78 2.73 8.52
N ASP A 215 3.30 3.44 9.50
CA ASP A 215 2.57 3.87 10.70
C ASP A 215 2.91 5.33 11.01
N ALA A 216 1.99 6.20 10.72
CA ALA A 216 2.15 7.63 10.88
C ALA A 216 1.25 8.18 11.99
N LEU A 217 1.85 8.82 13.00
CA LEU A 217 1.14 9.57 14.02
C LEU A 217 1.16 11.06 13.67
N SER A 218 0.01 11.64 13.45
CA SER A 218 -0.15 13.06 13.15
C SER A 218 -0.92 13.78 14.27
N SER A 219 -0.84 15.11 14.26
CA SER A 219 -1.67 15.95 15.11
C SER A 219 -2.68 16.68 14.23
N SER A 220 -3.95 16.36 14.41
CA SER A 220 -5.04 17.07 13.75
C SER A 220 -5.43 18.26 14.63
N GLY A 221 -5.05 19.45 14.17
CA GLY A 221 -5.24 20.67 14.97
C GLY A 221 -4.35 20.73 16.21
N SER A 222 -4.81 21.37 17.28
CA SER A 222 -3.98 21.66 18.45
C SER A 222 -3.84 20.52 19.46
N THR A 223 -4.72 19.52 19.44
CA THR A 223 -4.83 18.58 20.56
C THR A 223 -5.22 17.16 20.21
N ALA A 224 -5.89 16.93 19.07
CA ALA A 224 -6.28 15.57 18.65
C ALA A 224 -5.07 14.85 18.02
N LYS A 225 -4.87 13.60 18.40
CA LYS A 225 -3.88 12.71 17.78
C LYS A 225 -4.62 11.79 16.83
N GLN A 226 -4.07 11.63 15.65
CA GLN A 226 -4.59 10.76 14.61
C GLN A 226 -3.47 9.82 14.19
N ARG A 227 -3.76 8.54 14.17
CA ARG A 227 -2.84 7.53 13.66
C ARG A 227 -3.38 6.95 12.38
N THR A 228 -2.52 6.82 11.41
CA THR A 228 -2.83 6.16 10.13
C THR A 228 -1.86 5.02 9.93
N VAL A 229 -2.38 3.82 9.83
CA VAL A 229 -1.62 2.63 9.46
C VAL A 229 -1.94 2.30 8.02
N THR A 230 -0.90 2.23 7.19
CA THR A 230 -1.00 1.85 5.78
C THR A 230 -0.33 0.50 5.58
N VAL A 231 -1.06 -0.48 5.07
CA VAL A 231 -0.49 -1.73 4.56
C VAL A 231 -0.69 -1.75 3.07
N ALA A 232 0.40 -1.93 2.33
CA ALA A 232 0.34 -2.15 0.90
C ALA A 232 1.04 -3.45 0.54
N PHE A 233 0.44 -4.20 -0.38
CA PHE A 233 1.04 -5.43 -0.89
C PHE A 233 0.74 -5.62 -2.38
N ARG A 234 1.56 -6.42 -3.02
CA ARG A 234 1.40 -6.83 -4.42
C ARG A 234 1.24 -8.35 -4.49
N THR A 235 0.36 -8.79 -5.36
CA THR A 235 0.23 -10.19 -5.76
C THR A 235 0.11 -10.22 -7.29
N SER A 236 1.14 -10.73 -7.98
CA SER A 236 1.22 -10.70 -9.44
C SER A 236 1.03 -9.25 -9.96
N ASN A 237 0.07 -9.03 -10.83
CA ASN A 237 -0.24 -7.71 -11.40
C ASN A 237 -1.29 -6.90 -10.62
N VAL A 238 -1.62 -7.28 -9.39
CA VAL A 238 -2.55 -6.52 -8.53
C VAL A 238 -1.83 -5.95 -7.33
N MET A 239 -1.99 -4.66 -7.11
CA MET A 239 -1.57 -3.95 -5.89
C MET A 239 -2.79 -3.68 -5.02
N VAL A 240 -2.66 -3.93 -3.72
CA VAL A 240 -3.68 -3.63 -2.72
C VAL A 240 -3.12 -2.63 -1.74
N THR A 241 -3.92 -1.63 -1.38
CA THR A 241 -3.58 -0.64 -0.36
C THR A 241 -4.71 -0.57 0.65
N ILE A 242 -4.37 -0.75 1.92
CA ILE A 242 -5.25 -0.61 3.07
C ILE A 242 -4.76 0.60 3.85
N GLN A 243 -5.66 1.52 4.17
CA GLN A 243 -5.39 2.61 5.11
C GLN A 243 -6.40 2.51 6.24
N TYR A 244 -5.91 2.31 7.44
CA TYR A 244 -6.71 2.32 8.66
C TYR A 244 -6.31 3.51 9.53
N GLU A 245 -7.28 4.35 9.82
CA GLU A 245 -7.07 5.60 10.52
C GLU A 245 -8.00 5.66 11.73
N GLU A 246 -7.44 6.05 12.87
CA GLU A 246 -8.17 6.27 14.11
C GLU A 246 -7.85 7.65 14.67
N GLN A 247 -8.90 8.41 15.00
CA GLN A 247 -8.81 9.67 15.70
C GLN A 247 -9.65 9.59 16.99
N PRO A 248 -9.05 9.45 18.17
CA PRO A 248 -9.76 9.43 19.43
C PRO A 248 -10.56 10.73 19.68
N ALA A 249 -11.75 10.58 20.23
CA ALA A 249 -12.59 11.72 20.64
C ALA A 249 -12.01 12.46 21.85
N THR A 250 -11.24 11.76 22.69
CA THR A 250 -10.65 12.32 23.91
C THR A 250 -9.31 12.98 23.58
N VAL A 251 -9.18 14.25 23.95
CA VAL A 251 -7.95 15.05 23.80
C VAL A 251 -6.79 14.41 24.55
N GLY A 252 -5.65 14.29 23.89
CA GLY A 252 -4.42 13.72 24.47
C GLY A 252 -4.34 12.20 24.44
N THR A 253 -5.42 11.51 24.03
CA THR A 253 -5.36 10.07 23.76
C THR A 253 -4.62 9.82 22.45
N VAL A 254 -3.75 8.82 22.46
CA VAL A 254 -2.97 8.38 21.29
C VAL A 254 -3.48 6.99 20.89
N PRO A 255 -3.87 6.77 19.63
CA PRO A 255 -4.24 5.44 19.17
C PRO A 255 -3.09 4.44 19.34
N ASP A 256 -3.41 3.22 19.69
CA ASP A 256 -2.42 2.16 19.92
C ASP A 256 -1.86 1.65 18.60
N SER A 257 -0.54 1.73 18.46
CA SER A 257 0.17 1.34 17.22
C SER A 257 0.09 -0.17 16.97
N GLU A 258 0.32 -0.97 18.02
CA GLU A 258 0.35 -2.43 17.91
C GLU A 258 -1.03 -2.97 17.52
N GLU A 259 -2.06 -2.51 18.20
CA GLU A 259 -3.44 -2.93 17.92
C GLU A 259 -3.85 -2.56 16.48
N MET A 260 -3.55 -1.33 16.04
CA MET A 260 -3.90 -0.87 14.70
C MET A 260 -3.13 -1.62 13.61
N GLN A 261 -1.82 -1.85 13.81
CA GLN A 261 -1.01 -2.62 12.87
C GLN A 261 -1.49 -4.07 12.77
N ASP A 262 -1.81 -4.72 13.89
CA ASP A 262 -2.31 -6.09 13.90
C ASP A 262 -3.64 -6.23 13.17
N LYS A 263 -4.56 -5.31 13.39
CA LYS A 263 -5.84 -5.26 12.69
C LYS A 263 -5.67 -5.07 11.18
N ALA A 264 -4.82 -4.11 10.77
CA ALA A 264 -4.56 -3.84 9.36
C ALA A 264 -3.86 -5.01 8.66
N ARG A 265 -2.86 -5.64 9.31
CA ARG A 265 -2.17 -6.83 8.78
C ARG A 265 -3.10 -8.03 8.66
N LYS A 266 -3.98 -8.24 9.64
CA LYS A 266 -4.98 -9.31 9.57
C LYS A 266 -5.94 -9.12 8.40
N LEU A 267 -6.40 -7.91 8.15
CA LEU A 267 -7.20 -7.60 6.96
C LEU A 267 -6.40 -7.86 5.69
N ALA A 268 -5.14 -7.40 5.64
CA ALA A 268 -4.28 -7.59 4.47
C ALA A 268 -4.09 -9.08 4.13
N ALA A 269 -3.84 -9.93 5.14
CA ALA A 269 -3.75 -11.37 4.95
C ALA A 269 -5.05 -11.98 4.39
N GLN A 270 -6.21 -11.58 4.92
CA GLN A 270 -7.51 -12.03 4.40
C GLN A 270 -7.72 -11.63 2.93
N LEU A 271 -7.31 -10.41 2.55
CA LEU A 271 -7.42 -9.94 1.17
C LEU A 271 -6.45 -10.68 0.25
N ALA A 272 -5.22 -10.95 0.70
CA ALA A 272 -4.24 -11.74 -0.06
C ALA A 272 -4.75 -13.16 -0.30
N ASP A 273 -5.32 -13.82 0.73
CA ASP A 273 -5.94 -15.14 0.62
C ASP A 273 -7.12 -15.12 -0.36
N SER A 274 -7.96 -14.08 -0.32
CA SER A 274 -9.10 -13.96 -1.24
C SER A 274 -8.70 -13.77 -2.70
N LEU A 275 -7.53 -13.18 -2.95
CA LEU A 275 -6.95 -13.06 -4.30
C LEU A 275 -6.30 -14.36 -4.76
N ALA A 276 -5.79 -15.17 -3.84
CA ALA A 276 -5.16 -16.45 -4.19
C ALA A 276 -6.17 -17.49 -4.68
N GLY A 277 -7.44 -17.39 -4.31
CA GLY A 277 -8.59 -18.19 -4.80
C GLY A 277 -8.90 -19.36 -3.92
#